data_ebcdb608dd3b53fad0f385cd325b4a40
#
_entry.id   ebcdb608dd3b53fad0f385cd325b4a40
#
_cell.length_a   1.000
_cell.length_b   1.000
_cell.length_c   1.000
_cell.angle_alpha   90.00
_cell.angle_beta   90.00
_cell.angle_gamma   90.00
#
_symmetry.space_group_name_H-M   'P 1'
#
loop_
_entity.id
_entity.type
_entity.pdbx_description
1 polymer ?
#
loop_
_entity_poly.entity_id
_entity_poly.type
_entity_poly.pdbx_seq_one_letter_code
_entity_poly.pdbx_strand_id
1 'polypeptide(L)'
;MASWALSAEIFGSHSTPAYAAISTDLAERPEPGMPEQPVLVLAALRKAALEGRATDPGSGDITAARADARRLSQEIDAAVDIGLIQYTHPTRLGDILPGLLLASRWYDGRPLRVVDLGASAGMLLLAASMSFRFPTGDWSPPDALDVFEHPLAVPPALLDTPTTLESAVGIDLRPLDLRDPQAVTLLRSYEWPGPAERYEQLTRGIRVAQQRPPHLITGDVQEVAHDVIRNQVDKEAVTVVVDSAFSHYMPMAAQVRLGQSMDQLAGRGPLVLITRGMNDTRDMGRATVRAVDLHRKRRLVYAETDYISESPVWLAQA
;
A
#
# COMPACT_ATOMS: atom_id res chain seq x y z
N MET A 1 19.00 15.34 -9.72
CA MET A 1 19.88 14.90 -8.62
C MET A 1 19.15 14.71 -7.30
N ALA A 2 18.22 15.59 -6.89
CA ALA A 2 17.49 15.45 -5.62
C ALA A 2 16.59 14.19 -5.53
N SER A 3 15.94 13.77 -6.61
CA SER A 3 15.03 12.60 -6.60
C SER A 3 15.73 11.26 -6.44
N TRP A 4 16.99 11.13 -6.86
CA TRP A 4 17.78 9.90 -6.75
C TRP A 4 18.41 9.73 -5.38
N ALA A 5 18.91 10.81 -4.77
CA ALA A 5 19.32 10.82 -3.37
C ALA A 5 18.15 10.42 -2.45
N LEU A 6 16.96 10.88 -2.78
CA LEU A 6 15.73 10.59 -2.08
C LEU A 6 15.33 9.11 -2.16
N SER A 7 15.47 8.46 -3.33
CA SER A 7 15.23 7.02 -3.48
C SER A 7 16.21 6.20 -2.63
N ALA A 8 17.47 6.62 -2.54
CA ALA A 8 18.47 6.00 -1.68
C ALA A 8 18.15 6.17 -0.18
N GLU A 9 17.55 7.30 0.22
CA GLU A 9 17.09 7.54 1.59
C GLU A 9 15.80 6.79 1.92
N ILE A 10 14.84 6.73 1.00
CA ILE A 10 13.58 5.97 1.19
C ILE A 10 13.86 4.48 1.40
N PHE A 11 14.84 3.94 0.69
CA PHE A 11 15.20 2.53 0.72
C PHE A 11 16.44 2.23 1.57
N GLY A 12 16.98 3.24 2.22
CA GLY A 12 17.96 3.34 3.29
C GLY A 12 18.90 2.15 3.47
N SER A 13 18.90 1.58 4.64
CA SER A 13 19.87 0.58 5.12
C SER A 13 19.85 -0.78 4.43
N HIS A 14 18.88 -1.05 3.55
CA HIS A 14 18.69 -2.33 2.85
C HIS A 14 19.05 -2.27 1.35
N SER A 15 19.54 -1.12 0.84
CA SER A 15 19.98 -1.03 -0.54
C SER A 15 21.25 -1.86 -0.74
N THR A 16 21.15 -2.91 -1.53
CA THR A 16 22.35 -3.63 -1.98
C THR A 16 23.23 -2.70 -2.82
N PRO A 17 24.56 -2.88 -2.85
CA PRO A 17 25.45 -2.12 -3.71
C PRO A 17 25.05 -2.09 -5.19
N ALA A 18 24.42 -3.18 -5.68
CA ALA A 18 23.87 -3.25 -7.04
C ALA A 18 22.78 -2.20 -7.28
N TYR A 19 21.94 -1.96 -6.30
CA TYR A 19 20.88 -0.97 -6.31
C TYR A 19 21.41 0.44 -6.47
N ALA A 20 22.36 0.81 -5.60
CA ALA A 20 23.00 2.12 -5.64
C ALA A 20 23.70 2.37 -6.98
N ALA A 21 24.35 1.34 -7.54
CA ALA A 21 25.07 1.43 -8.80
C ALA A 21 24.14 1.56 -10.01
N ILE A 22 23.05 0.78 -10.08
CA ILE A 22 22.04 0.89 -11.14
C ILE A 22 21.34 2.25 -11.06
N SER A 23 21.02 2.71 -9.85
CA SER A 23 20.42 4.02 -9.64
C SER A 23 21.34 5.14 -10.15
N THR A 24 22.66 5.03 -9.94
CA THR A 24 23.65 6.01 -10.43
C THR A 24 23.70 6.02 -11.95
N ASP A 25 23.75 4.85 -12.59
CA ASP A 25 23.77 4.75 -14.07
C ASP A 25 22.51 5.33 -14.72
N LEU A 26 21.37 5.23 -14.04
CA LEU A 26 20.10 5.77 -14.52
C LEU A 26 19.98 7.29 -14.28
N ALA A 27 20.66 7.82 -13.26
CA ALA A 27 20.72 9.27 -13.03
C ALA A 27 21.42 10.07 -14.16
N GLU A 28 22.22 9.38 -14.99
CA GLU A 28 22.85 9.97 -16.17
C GLU A 28 21.92 10.03 -17.39
N ARG A 29 20.68 9.52 -17.32
CA ARG A 29 19.69 9.67 -18.40
C ARG A 29 19.17 11.12 -18.46
N PRO A 30 18.99 11.69 -19.67
CA PRO A 30 18.81 13.14 -19.85
C PRO A 30 17.44 13.71 -19.47
N GLU A 31 16.45 12.89 -19.12
CA GLU A 31 15.13 13.34 -18.68
C GLU A 31 14.91 12.95 -17.22
N PRO A 32 14.83 13.90 -16.27
CA PRO A 32 14.35 13.60 -14.94
C PRO A 32 12.84 13.36 -15.02
N GLY A 33 12.44 12.11 -15.23
CA GLY A 33 11.06 11.70 -15.14
C GLY A 33 10.55 11.73 -13.70
N MET A 34 9.45 11.04 -13.46
CA MET A 34 8.80 10.95 -12.16
C MET A 34 9.76 10.45 -11.06
N PRO A 35 9.59 10.88 -9.82
CA PRO A 35 10.41 10.41 -8.67
C PRO A 35 10.47 8.89 -8.52
N GLU A 36 9.49 8.19 -9.06
CA GLU A 36 9.29 6.75 -8.97
C GLU A 36 10.00 5.95 -10.08
N GLN A 37 10.64 6.59 -11.05
CA GLN A 37 11.35 5.87 -12.13
C GLN A 37 12.31 4.79 -11.62
N PRO A 38 13.09 5.01 -10.55
CA PRO A 38 13.97 3.97 -10.00
C PRO A 38 13.22 2.71 -9.61
N VAL A 39 12.04 2.86 -9.03
CA VAL A 39 11.17 1.74 -8.62
C VAL A 39 10.75 0.92 -9.82
N LEU A 40 10.32 1.57 -10.88
CA LEU A 40 9.87 0.92 -12.12
C LEU A 40 11.00 0.17 -12.82
N VAL A 41 12.19 0.79 -12.91
CA VAL A 41 13.37 0.14 -13.50
C VAL A 41 13.76 -1.12 -12.73
N LEU A 42 13.80 -1.02 -11.41
CA LEU A 42 14.19 -2.16 -10.58
C LEU A 42 13.14 -3.25 -10.59
N ALA A 43 11.86 -2.90 -10.60
CA ALA A 43 10.77 -3.86 -10.76
C ALA A 43 10.85 -4.58 -12.12
N ALA A 44 11.16 -3.88 -13.20
CA ALA A 44 11.34 -4.49 -14.52
C ALA A 44 12.50 -5.49 -14.54
N LEU A 45 13.67 -5.11 -13.98
CA LEU A 45 14.82 -6.00 -13.86
C LEU A 45 14.51 -7.21 -12.99
N ARG A 46 13.88 -7.01 -11.85
CA ARG A 46 13.51 -8.08 -10.94
C ARG A 46 12.46 -9.01 -11.55
N LYS A 47 11.50 -8.46 -12.29
CA LYS A 47 10.54 -9.28 -13.05
C LYS A 47 11.27 -10.20 -14.01
N ALA A 48 12.21 -9.66 -14.79
CA ALA A 48 13.01 -10.45 -15.70
C ALA A 48 13.86 -11.52 -14.98
N ALA A 49 14.37 -11.22 -13.79
CA ALA A 49 15.09 -12.19 -12.96
C ALA A 49 14.18 -13.31 -12.44
N LEU A 50 12.98 -12.98 -11.97
CA LEU A 50 11.96 -13.96 -11.55
C LEU A 50 11.51 -14.87 -12.70
N GLU A 51 11.61 -14.40 -13.94
CA GLU A 51 11.35 -15.15 -15.17
C GLU A 51 12.59 -15.92 -15.67
N GLY A 52 13.71 -15.89 -14.96
CA GLY A 52 14.96 -16.55 -15.33
C GLY A 52 15.72 -15.90 -16.51
N ARG A 53 15.40 -14.64 -16.85
CA ARG A 53 15.95 -13.89 -17.99
C ARG A 53 17.03 -12.88 -17.61
N ALA A 54 17.22 -12.63 -16.32
CA ALA A 54 18.20 -11.68 -15.79
C ALA A 54 18.75 -12.14 -14.44
N THR A 55 19.84 -11.52 -14.02
CA THR A 55 20.39 -11.66 -12.67
C THR A 55 19.53 -10.86 -11.70
N ASP A 56 19.20 -11.44 -10.53
CA ASP A 56 18.46 -10.69 -9.50
C ASP A 56 19.29 -9.47 -9.06
N PRO A 57 18.73 -8.24 -9.16
CA PRO A 57 19.42 -7.02 -8.71
C PRO A 57 19.79 -7.09 -7.22
N GLY A 58 19.08 -7.91 -6.43
CA GLY A 58 19.38 -8.16 -5.01
C GLY A 58 20.54 -9.09 -4.74
N SER A 59 21.10 -9.78 -5.75
CA SER A 59 22.20 -10.74 -5.60
C SER A 59 23.55 -10.14 -5.21
N GLY A 60 23.72 -8.82 -5.38
CA GLY A 60 24.98 -8.11 -5.17
C GLY A 60 25.93 -8.16 -6.39
N ASP A 61 25.62 -8.89 -7.46
CA ASP A 61 26.40 -8.87 -8.70
C ASP A 61 26.02 -7.65 -9.55
N ILE A 62 26.69 -6.54 -9.25
CA ILE A 62 26.49 -5.25 -9.92
C ILE A 62 26.80 -5.32 -11.40
N THR A 63 27.84 -6.07 -11.77
CA THR A 63 28.31 -6.15 -13.17
C THR A 63 27.28 -6.86 -14.03
N ALA A 64 26.77 -7.99 -13.57
CA ALA A 64 25.72 -8.72 -14.27
C ALA A 64 24.42 -7.93 -14.33
N ALA A 65 23.99 -7.31 -13.24
CA ALA A 65 22.78 -6.48 -13.19
C ALA A 65 22.84 -5.30 -14.17
N ARG A 66 24.01 -4.64 -14.29
CA ARG A 66 24.21 -3.56 -15.28
C ARG A 66 24.18 -4.07 -16.73
N ALA A 67 24.78 -5.22 -17.00
CA ALA A 67 24.74 -5.84 -18.31
C ALA A 67 23.30 -6.19 -18.71
N ASP A 68 22.54 -6.73 -17.78
CA ASP A 68 21.11 -7.06 -17.96
C ASP A 68 20.26 -5.81 -18.17
N ALA A 69 20.51 -4.74 -17.42
CA ALA A 69 19.80 -3.47 -17.59
C ALA A 69 19.99 -2.88 -18.99
N ARG A 70 21.19 -2.98 -19.56
CA ARG A 70 21.47 -2.56 -20.95
C ARG A 70 20.77 -3.45 -21.96
N ARG A 71 20.82 -4.76 -21.78
CA ARG A 71 20.19 -5.75 -22.66
C ARG A 71 18.66 -5.64 -22.67
N LEU A 72 18.06 -5.30 -21.53
CA LEU A 72 16.61 -5.19 -21.34
C LEU A 72 16.11 -3.74 -21.42
N SER A 73 16.91 -2.81 -21.95
CA SER A 73 16.59 -1.38 -21.95
C SER A 73 15.21 -1.06 -22.53
N GLN A 74 14.79 -1.73 -23.61
CA GLN A 74 13.48 -1.50 -24.22
C GLN A 74 12.32 -1.95 -23.30
N GLU A 75 12.46 -3.07 -22.58
CA GLU A 75 11.47 -3.54 -21.62
C GLU A 75 11.38 -2.60 -20.41
N ILE A 76 12.53 -2.10 -19.97
CA ILE A 76 12.61 -1.13 -18.88
C ILE A 76 11.95 0.19 -19.30
N ASP A 77 12.27 0.69 -20.47
CA ASP A 77 11.68 1.94 -21.00
C ASP A 77 10.16 1.80 -21.12
N ALA A 78 9.66 0.67 -21.62
CA ALA A 78 8.22 0.39 -21.68
C ALA A 78 7.56 0.34 -20.29
N ALA A 79 8.22 -0.20 -19.27
CA ALA A 79 7.71 -0.22 -17.91
C ALA A 79 7.66 1.19 -17.30
N VAL A 80 8.68 2.02 -17.58
CA VAL A 80 8.75 3.42 -17.14
C VAL A 80 7.68 4.25 -17.84
N ASP A 81 7.46 4.07 -19.14
CA ASP A 81 6.44 4.78 -19.92
C ASP A 81 5.01 4.48 -19.43
N ILE A 82 4.75 3.24 -18.99
CA ILE A 82 3.48 2.87 -18.35
C ILE A 82 3.29 3.62 -17.03
N GLY A 83 4.36 3.83 -16.27
CA GLY A 83 4.36 4.64 -15.05
C GLY A 83 3.49 4.14 -13.89
N LEU A 84 3.03 2.89 -13.91
CA LEU A 84 2.15 2.33 -12.88
C LEU A 84 2.94 1.50 -11.88
N ILE A 85 2.94 1.94 -10.63
CA ILE A 85 3.52 1.18 -9.51
C ILE A 85 2.45 0.27 -8.92
N GLN A 86 2.75 -1.04 -8.89
CA GLN A 86 1.85 -2.08 -8.38
C GLN A 86 2.37 -2.65 -7.05
N TYR A 87 2.62 -1.75 -6.08
CA TYR A 87 3.15 -2.13 -4.79
C TYR A 87 2.06 -2.21 -3.72
N THR A 88 1.81 -3.41 -3.21
CA THR A 88 1.00 -3.67 -2.02
C THR A 88 1.62 -4.81 -1.20
N HIS A 89 1.46 -4.76 0.13
CA HIS A 89 2.05 -5.74 1.04
C HIS A 89 1.16 -5.94 2.26
N PRO A 90 1.06 -7.17 2.84
CA PRO A 90 0.25 -7.43 4.04
C PRO A 90 0.58 -6.53 5.24
N THR A 91 1.86 -6.15 5.42
CA THR A 91 2.26 -5.25 6.52
C THR A 91 1.58 -3.90 6.46
N ARG A 92 1.27 -3.37 5.27
CA ARG A 92 0.50 -2.12 5.17
C ARG A 92 -0.90 -2.23 5.75
N LEU A 93 -1.51 -3.41 5.67
CA LEU A 93 -2.78 -3.66 6.35
C LEU A 93 -2.62 -3.57 7.87
N GLY A 94 -1.49 -4.00 8.44
CA GLY A 94 -1.17 -3.81 9.85
C GLY A 94 -1.09 -2.35 10.29
N ASP A 95 -0.62 -1.43 9.41
CA ASP A 95 -0.69 0.01 9.64
C ASP A 95 -2.13 0.55 9.59
N ILE A 96 -2.96 0.01 8.71
CA ILE A 96 -4.34 0.47 8.46
C ILE A 96 -5.34 -0.09 9.49
N LEU A 97 -5.12 -1.32 9.96
CA LEU A 97 -6.03 -2.03 10.86
C LEU A 97 -6.43 -1.20 12.10
N PRO A 98 -5.53 -0.51 12.81
CA PRO A 98 -5.94 0.33 13.93
C PRO A 98 -6.94 1.42 13.54
N GLY A 99 -6.86 1.93 12.32
CA GLY A 99 -7.84 2.88 11.78
C GLY A 99 -9.23 2.26 11.58
N LEU A 100 -9.29 0.99 11.14
CA LEU A 100 -10.55 0.23 11.06
C LEU A 100 -11.15 0.01 12.45
N LEU A 101 -10.32 -0.37 13.42
CA LEU A 101 -10.74 -0.53 14.82
C LEU A 101 -11.24 0.79 15.43
N LEU A 102 -10.55 1.91 15.15
CA LEU A 102 -11.00 3.24 15.55
C LEU A 102 -12.36 3.61 14.93
N ALA A 103 -12.55 3.33 13.64
CA ALA A 103 -13.83 3.56 12.96
C ALA A 103 -14.96 2.75 13.62
N SER A 104 -14.73 1.45 13.90
CA SER A 104 -15.68 0.61 14.63
C SER A 104 -15.99 1.19 16.03
N ARG A 105 -14.96 1.53 16.81
CA ARG A 105 -15.12 2.12 18.16
C ARG A 105 -15.86 3.46 18.16
N TRP A 106 -15.61 4.30 17.16
CA TRP A 106 -16.28 5.61 17.05
C TRP A 106 -17.77 5.49 16.75
N TYR A 107 -18.21 4.35 16.22
CA TYR A 107 -19.59 4.09 15.83
C TYR A 107 -20.19 2.86 16.54
N ASP A 108 -19.72 2.57 17.76
CA ASP A 108 -20.30 1.59 18.68
C ASP A 108 -20.42 0.19 18.08
N GLY A 109 -19.41 -0.24 17.30
CA GLY A 109 -19.35 -1.58 16.70
C GLY A 109 -20.19 -1.76 15.45
N ARG A 110 -20.69 -0.69 14.81
CA ARG A 110 -21.38 -0.83 13.52
C ARG A 110 -20.49 -1.51 12.48
N PRO A 111 -21.10 -2.32 11.59
CA PRO A 111 -20.36 -2.97 10.50
C PRO A 111 -19.57 -1.95 9.66
N LEU A 112 -18.41 -2.38 9.19
CA LEU A 112 -17.55 -1.57 8.31
C LEU A 112 -17.70 -2.04 6.86
N ARG A 113 -17.82 -1.08 5.95
CA ARG A 113 -17.71 -1.26 4.49
C ARG A 113 -16.47 -0.53 4.02
N VAL A 114 -15.50 -1.26 3.52
CA VAL A 114 -14.18 -0.72 3.17
C VAL A 114 -14.09 -0.46 1.68
N VAL A 115 -13.61 0.74 1.30
CA VAL A 115 -13.28 1.10 -0.09
C VAL A 115 -11.80 1.47 -0.13
N ASP A 116 -10.98 0.72 -0.88
CA ASP A 116 -9.54 0.97 -1.04
C ASP A 116 -9.26 1.66 -2.37
N LEU A 117 -8.60 2.81 -2.33
CA LEU A 117 -8.24 3.61 -3.49
C LEU A 117 -6.82 3.28 -3.95
N GLY A 118 -6.67 2.87 -5.22
CA GLY A 118 -5.40 2.36 -5.74
C GLY A 118 -5.06 1.00 -5.14
N ALA A 119 -6.02 0.09 -5.16
CA ALA A 119 -5.95 -1.17 -4.41
C ALA A 119 -4.92 -2.17 -4.93
N SER A 120 -4.39 -2.01 -6.16
CA SER A 120 -3.44 -2.96 -6.77
C SER A 120 -3.96 -4.40 -6.73
N ALA A 121 -3.35 -5.29 -5.95
CA ALA A 121 -3.81 -6.67 -5.74
C ALA A 121 -4.82 -6.82 -4.58
N GLY A 122 -5.29 -5.73 -3.97
CA GLY A 122 -6.31 -5.74 -2.93
C GLY A 122 -5.87 -6.29 -1.57
N MET A 123 -4.58 -6.25 -1.24
CA MET A 123 -4.08 -6.78 0.05
C MET A 123 -4.72 -6.10 1.26
N LEU A 124 -5.06 -4.80 1.16
CA LEU A 124 -5.68 -4.05 2.25
C LEU A 124 -7.16 -4.42 2.48
N LEU A 125 -7.79 -5.10 1.53
CA LEU A 125 -9.18 -5.58 1.64
C LEU A 125 -9.29 -6.92 2.38
N LEU A 126 -8.16 -7.57 2.69
CA LEU A 126 -8.12 -8.91 3.27
C LEU A 126 -8.18 -8.91 4.81
N ALA A 127 -8.56 -7.80 5.44
CA ALA A 127 -8.66 -7.70 6.89
C ALA A 127 -9.59 -8.78 7.50
N ALA A 128 -10.66 -9.17 6.82
CA ALA A 128 -11.53 -10.27 7.26
C ALA A 128 -10.88 -11.67 7.18
N SER A 129 -9.69 -11.80 6.60
CA SER A 129 -9.01 -13.08 6.33
C SER A 129 -7.61 -13.16 6.93
N MET A 130 -7.12 -12.08 7.55
CA MET A 130 -5.77 -11.98 8.11
C MET A 130 -5.83 -11.60 9.58
N SER A 131 -5.20 -12.40 10.44
CA SER A 131 -4.90 -12.03 11.83
C SER A 131 -3.59 -11.26 11.90
N PHE A 132 -3.46 -10.42 12.93
CA PHE A 132 -2.23 -9.69 13.19
C PHE A 132 -1.77 -9.90 14.63
N ARG A 133 -0.47 -10.18 14.76
CA ARG A 133 0.24 -10.18 16.04
C ARG A 133 1.03 -8.88 16.16
N PHE A 134 0.67 -8.08 17.17
CA PHE A 134 1.37 -6.85 17.55
C PHE A 134 2.17 -7.09 18.85
N PRO A 135 3.18 -6.27 19.15
CA PRO A 135 3.94 -6.40 20.41
C PRO A 135 3.07 -6.35 21.68
N THR A 136 1.89 -5.75 21.58
CA THR A 136 0.98 -5.47 22.70
C THR A 136 -0.21 -6.41 22.79
N GLY A 137 -0.40 -7.29 21.81
CA GLY A 137 -1.51 -8.25 21.74
C GLY A 137 -1.86 -8.63 20.32
N ASP A 138 -2.76 -9.57 20.17
CA ASP A 138 -3.20 -10.10 18.89
C ASP A 138 -4.58 -9.54 18.52
N TRP A 139 -4.82 -9.40 17.22
CA TRP A 139 -6.14 -9.17 16.66
C TRP A 139 -6.45 -10.23 15.61
N SER A 140 -7.66 -10.78 15.65
CA SER A 140 -8.07 -11.84 14.74
C SER A 140 -9.54 -11.73 14.37
N PRO A 141 -9.88 -11.73 13.07
CA PRO A 141 -11.27 -11.93 12.64
C PRO A 141 -11.65 -13.42 12.78
N PRO A 142 -12.97 -13.76 12.83
CA PRO A 142 -13.42 -15.13 13.00
C PRO A 142 -12.91 -16.11 11.93
N ASP A 143 -12.80 -15.65 10.69
CA ASP A 143 -12.45 -16.47 9.52
C ASP A 143 -11.01 -16.24 9.02
N ALA A 144 -10.09 -15.92 9.91
CA ALA A 144 -8.69 -15.73 9.56
C ALA A 144 -8.08 -16.98 8.93
N LEU A 145 -7.37 -16.78 7.82
CA LEU A 145 -6.66 -17.86 7.11
C LEU A 145 -5.19 -17.93 7.49
N ASP A 146 -4.61 -16.81 7.94
CA ASP A 146 -3.20 -16.72 8.29
C ASP A 146 -2.93 -15.60 9.31
N VAL A 147 -1.78 -15.65 9.98
CA VAL A 147 -1.37 -14.71 11.03
C VAL A 147 -0.14 -13.94 10.57
N PHE A 148 -0.19 -12.62 10.58
CA PHE A 148 0.91 -11.74 10.18
C PHE A 148 1.48 -11.01 11.39
N GLU A 149 2.78 -10.89 11.46
CA GLU A 149 3.43 -10.09 12.49
C GLU A 149 3.59 -8.66 12.03
N HIS A 150 3.34 -7.73 12.96
CA HIS A 150 3.46 -6.30 12.69
C HIS A 150 4.07 -5.57 13.89
N PRO A 151 5.12 -4.75 13.71
CA PRO A 151 5.87 -4.18 14.82
C PRO A 151 5.20 -2.98 15.52
N LEU A 152 4.05 -2.49 15.07
CA LEU A 152 3.35 -1.37 15.68
C LEU A 152 2.79 -1.74 17.08
N ALA A 153 3.13 -0.96 18.11
CA ALA A 153 2.61 -1.15 19.46
C ALA A 153 1.19 -0.57 19.60
N VAL A 154 0.19 -1.26 19.06
CA VAL A 154 -1.23 -0.85 19.12
C VAL A 154 -1.75 -1.01 20.55
N PRO A 155 -2.46 -0.02 21.17
CA PRO A 155 -3.00 -0.17 22.51
C PRO A 155 -3.92 -1.41 22.63
N PRO A 156 -3.76 -2.26 23.68
CA PRO A 156 -4.57 -3.45 23.86
C PRO A 156 -6.07 -3.17 23.85
N ALA A 157 -6.50 -2.10 24.52
CA ALA A 157 -7.90 -1.71 24.55
C ALA A 157 -8.49 -1.39 23.15
N LEU A 158 -7.62 -1.06 22.16
CA LEU A 158 -8.06 -0.88 20.78
C LEU A 158 -8.16 -2.24 20.07
N LEU A 159 -7.22 -3.16 20.33
CA LEU A 159 -7.26 -4.50 19.74
C LEU A 159 -8.50 -5.29 20.19
N ASP A 160 -9.00 -5.03 21.40
CA ASP A 160 -10.22 -5.65 21.94
C ASP A 160 -11.53 -5.07 21.34
N THR A 161 -11.43 -4.09 20.41
CA THR A 161 -12.63 -3.47 19.81
C THR A 161 -13.36 -4.46 18.92
N PRO A 162 -14.64 -4.82 19.24
CA PRO A 162 -15.46 -5.64 18.36
C PRO A 162 -15.58 -4.99 16.97
N THR A 163 -15.21 -5.72 15.93
CA THR A 163 -15.20 -5.19 14.59
C THR A 163 -15.74 -6.19 13.59
N THR A 164 -16.79 -5.79 12.87
CA THR A 164 -17.41 -6.59 11.80
C THR A 164 -17.08 -5.94 10.46
N LEU A 165 -16.45 -6.70 9.57
CA LEU A 165 -16.21 -6.28 8.20
C LEU A 165 -17.31 -6.85 7.30
N GLU A 166 -18.26 -6.00 6.89
CA GLU A 166 -19.42 -6.41 6.10
C GLU A 166 -19.06 -6.57 4.63
N SER A 167 -18.30 -5.62 4.08
CA SER A 167 -17.85 -5.66 2.70
C SER A 167 -16.52 -4.94 2.53
N ALA A 168 -15.79 -5.31 1.47
CA ALA A 168 -14.57 -4.64 1.07
C ALA A 168 -14.46 -4.64 -0.46
N VAL A 169 -14.17 -3.48 -1.04
CA VAL A 169 -14.02 -3.29 -2.49
C VAL A 169 -12.83 -2.38 -2.77
N GLY A 170 -12.03 -2.71 -3.77
CA GLY A 170 -10.91 -1.90 -4.21
C GLY A 170 -11.13 -1.31 -5.60
N ILE A 171 -10.57 -0.14 -5.84
CA ILE A 171 -10.55 0.51 -7.14
C ILE A 171 -9.11 0.61 -7.58
N ASP A 172 -8.80 0.15 -8.78
CA ASP A 172 -7.48 0.31 -9.38
C ASP A 172 -7.60 0.45 -10.90
N LEU A 173 -6.70 1.20 -11.51
CA LEU A 173 -6.66 1.36 -12.95
C LEU A 173 -6.32 0.05 -13.67
N ARG A 174 -5.47 -0.77 -13.04
CA ARG A 174 -5.04 -2.11 -13.53
C ARG A 174 -4.91 -3.08 -12.36
N PRO A 175 -6.01 -3.54 -11.77
CA PRO A 175 -5.97 -4.43 -10.63
C PRO A 175 -5.30 -5.76 -10.98
N LEU A 176 -4.55 -6.32 -10.03
CA LEU A 176 -3.85 -7.59 -10.19
C LEU A 176 -4.69 -8.75 -9.63
N ASP A 177 -5.09 -9.67 -10.50
CA ASP A 177 -5.69 -10.95 -10.08
C ASP A 177 -4.57 -11.94 -9.72
N LEU A 178 -4.38 -12.19 -8.43
CA LEU A 178 -3.30 -13.07 -7.97
C LEU A 178 -3.53 -14.56 -8.24
N ARG A 179 -4.62 -14.93 -8.89
CA ARG A 179 -4.80 -16.27 -9.47
C ARG A 179 -4.03 -16.41 -10.78
N ASP A 180 -3.67 -15.30 -11.43
CA ASP A 180 -2.78 -15.27 -12.58
C ASP A 180 -1.31 -15.29 -12.13
N PRO A 181 -0.50 -16.31 -12.55
CA PRO A 181 0.93 -16.36 -12.23
C PRO A 181 1.72 -15.13 -12.72
N GLN A 182 1.30 -14.49 -13.80
CA GLN A 182 1.97 -13.29 -14.31
C GLN A 182 1.73 -12.09 -13.38
N ALA A 183 0.53 -11.94 -12.84
CA ALA A 183 0.21 -10.93 -11.85
C ALA A 183 0.99 -11.17 -10.53
N VAL A 184 1.14 -12.42 -10.11
CA VAL A 184 2.00 -12.78 -8.97
C VAL A 184 3.46 -12.40 -9.21
N THR A 185 4.00 -12.70 -10.39
CA THR A 185 5.37 -12.34 -10.75
C THR A 185 5.54 -10.82 -10.77
N LEU A 186 4.59 -10.09 -11.34
CA LEU A 186 4.60 -8.64 -11.36
C LEU A 186 4.56 -8.07 -9.93
N LEU A 187 3.64 -8.51 -9.07
CA LEU A 187 3.57 -8.04 -7.69
C LEU A 187 4.88 -8.31 -6.94
N ARG A 188 5.45 -9.51 -7.07
CA ARG A 188 6.73 -9.89 -6.45
C ARG A 188 7.89 -9.04 -6.95
N SER A 189 7.84 -8.56 -8.17
CA SER A 189 8.91 -7.73 -8.74
C SER A 189 9.02 -6.36 -8.07
N TYR A 190 7.94 -5.88 -7.47
CA TYR A 190 7.92 -4.64 -6.68
C TYR A 190 8.40 -4.83 -5.24
N GLU A 191 8.56 -6.08 -4.76
CA GLU A 191 9.10 -6.30 -3.43
C GLU A 191 10.60 -6.04 -3.42
N TRP A 192 11.05 -5.26 -2.46
CA TRP A 192 12.45 -4.86 -2.35
C TRP A 192 13.32 -5.98 -1.80
N PRO A 193 14.59 -6.05 -2.19
CA PRO A 193 15.55 -6.88 -1.49
C PRO A 193 15.62 -6.45 -0.01
N GLY A 194 15.30 -7.37 0.87
CA GLY A 194 15.19 -7.12 2.29
C GLY A 194 15.23 -8.42 3.09
N PRO A 195 14.84 -8.40 4.36
CA PRO A 195 14.77 -9.61 5.18
C PRO A 195 13.88 -10.68 4.54
N ALA A 196 14.28 -11.96 4.69
CA ALA A 196 13.55 -13.10 4.14
C ALA A 196 12.09 -13.16 4.64
N GLU A 197 11.87 -12.76 5.88
CA GLU A 197 10.55 -12.70 6.53
C GLU A 197 9.55 -11.84 5.75
N ARG A 198 10.04 -10.75 5.17
CA ARG A 198 9.20 -9.84 4.39
C ARG A 198 8.69 -10.54 3.11
N TYR A 199 9.57 -11.25 2.44
CA TYR A 199 9.23 -12.05 1.26
C TYR A 199 8.27 -13.19 1.59
N GLU A 200 8.45 -13.82 2.75
CA GLU A 200 7.54 -14.85 3.27
C GLU A 200 6.17 -14.28 3.57
N GLN A 201 6.09 -13.12 4.21
CA GLN A 201 4.80 -12.45 4.48
C GLN A 201 4.08 -12.11 3.18
N LEU A 202 4.76 -11.56 2.17
CA LEU A 202 4.15 -11.32 0.86
C LEU A 202 3.63 -12.62 0.24
N THR A 203 4.44 -13.70 0.28
CA THR A 203 4.04 -15.02 -0.25
C THR A 203 2.81 -15.57 0.46
N ARG A 204 2.71 -15.40 1.77
CA ARG A 204 1.55 -15.80 2.57
C ARG A 204 0.33 -14.93 2.22
N GLY A 205 0.49 -13.61 2.10
CA GLY A 205 -0.57 -12.70 1.66
C GLY A 205 -1.12 -13.04 0.28
N ILE A 206 -0.25 -13.42 -0.67
CA ILE A 206 -0.67 -13.91 -1.98
C ILE A 206 -1.53 -15.17 -1.85
N ARG A 207 -1.17 -16.12 -0.99
CA ARG A 207 -1.98 -17.34 -0.77
C ARG A 207 -3.34 -17.00 -0.16
N VAL A 208 -3.41 -16.06 0.77
CA VAL A 208 -4.70 -15.60 1.33
C VAL A 208 -5.56 -14.99 0.23
N ALA A 209 -5.00 -14.10 -0.61
CA ALA A 209 -5.71 -13.49 -1.72
C ALA A 209 -6.17 -14.50 -2.78
N GLN A 210 -5.41 -15.58 -3.02
CA GLN A 210 -5.82 -16.67 -3.91
C GLN A 210 -6.98 -17.48 -3.35
N GLN A 211 -7.02 -17.71 -2.04
CA GLN A 211 -8.11 -18.43 -1.36
C GLN A 211 -9.37 -17.58 -1.16
N ARG A 212 -9.19 -16.29 -0.91
CA ARG A 212 -10.24 -15.27 -0.73
C ARG A 212 -9.96 -14.09 -1.66
N PRO A 213 -10.24 -14.21 -2.97
CA PRO A 213 -9.96 -13.13 -3.93
C PRO A 213 -10.68 -11.85 -3.53
N PRO A 214 -9.96 -10.71 -3.43
CA PRO A 214 -10.57 -9.43 -3.13
C PRO A 214 -11.48 -8.98 -4.28
N HIS A 215 -12.52 -8.24 -3.95
CA HIS A 215 -13.38 -7.62 -4.95
C HIS A 215 -12.72 -6.35 -5.49
N LEU A 216 -12.31 -6.37 -6.74
CA LEU A 216 -11.59 -5.27 -7.39
C LEU A 216 -12.41 -4.73 -8.58
N ILE A 217 -12.52 -3.41 -8.64
CA ILE A 217 -13.15 -2.67 -9.74
C ILE A 217 -12.02 -2.04 -10.57
N THR A 218 -12.00 -2.34 -11.86
CA THR A 218 -11.11 -1.67 -12.82
C THR A 218 -11.67 -0.30 -13.17
N GLY A 219 -10.89 0.77 -12.95
CA GLY A 219 -11.27 2.12 -13.32
C GLY A 219 -10.35 3.18 -12.74
N ASP A 220 -10.38 4.37 -13.35
CA ASP A 220 -9.72 5.52 -12.78
C ASP A 220 -10.47 5.98 -11.52
N VAL A 221 -9.78 6.05 -10.40
CA VAL A 221 -10.35 6.53 -9.13
C VAL A 221 -11.01 7.89 -9.29
N GLN A 222 -10.44 8.78 -10.12
CA GLN A 222 -10.99 10.11 -10.36
C GLN A 222 -12.40 10.07 -11.00
N GLU A 223 -12.71 9.02 -11.73
CA GLU A 223 -13.98 8.85 -12.44
C GLU A 223 -15.00 8.03 -11.63
N VAL A 224 -14.55 6.93 -11.01
CA VAL A 224 -15.49 5.94 -10.45
C VAL A 224 -15.62 6.01 -8.93
N ALA A 225 -14.67 6.62 -8.18
CA ALA A 225 -14.68 6.57 -6.72
C ALA A 225 -15.94 7.18 -6.10
N HIS A 226 -16.44 8.30 -6.66
CA HIS A 226 -17.66 8.92 -6.16
C HIS A 226 -18.82 7.93 -6.09
N ASP A 227 -19.08 7.23 -7.17
CA ASP A 227 -20.22 6.30 -7.28
C ASP A 227 -20.00 5.05 -6.42
N VAL A 228 -18.76 4.52 -6.41
CA VAL A 228 -18.43 3.36 -5.56
C VAL A 228 -18.63 3.70 -4.10
N ILE A 229 -18.08 4.83 -3.61
CA ILE A 229 -18.24 5.25 -2.21
C ILE A 229 -19.71 5.55 -1.91
N ARG A 230 -20.42 6.27 -2.79
CA ARG A 230 -21.84 6.60 -2.61
C ARG A 230 -22.71 5.36 -2.41
N ASN A 231 -22.40 4.29 -3.12
CA ASN A 231 -23.15 3.04 -3.01
C ASN A 231 -22.88 2.27 -1.71
N GLN A 232 -21.81 2.63 -0.98
CA GLN A 232 -21.49 2.04 0.32
C GLN A 232 -22.01 2.89 1.50
N VAL A 233 -22.28 4.20 1.28
CA VAL A 233 -22.67 5.10 2.36
C VAL A 233 -24.17 5.02 2.65
N ASP A 234 -24.49 4.57 3.86
CA ASP A 234 -25.84 4.64 4.44
C ASP A 234 -25.78 4.92 5.95
N LYS A 235 -26.89 4.71 6.67
CA LYS A 235 -26.95 4.94 8.13
C LYS A 235 -26.68 3.69 8.96
N GLU A 236 -26.65 2.53 8.35
CA GLU A 236 -26.56 1.23 9.05
C GLU A 236 -25.10 0.80 9.28
N ALA A 237 -24.22 1.14 8.36
CA ALA A 237 -22.81 0.80 8.41
C ALA A 237 -21.91 2.04 8.43
N VAL A 238 -20.65 1.84 8.74
CA VAL A 238 -19.58 2.85 8.58
C VAL A 238 -18.83 2.59 7.28
N THR A 239 -18.90 3.52 6.35
CA THR A 239 -18.05 3.46 5.17
C THR A 239 -16.64 3.93 5.53
N VAL A 240 -15.66 3.09 5.28
CA VAL A 240 -14.25 3.41 5.50
C VAL A 240 -13.54 3.47 4.16
N VAL A 241 -13.09 4.65 3.79
CA VAL A 241 -12.25 4.85 2.60
C VAL A 241 -10.79 4.76 3.02
N VAL A 242 -10.01 3.94 2.35
CA VAL A 242 -8.57 3.78 2.58
C VAL A 242 -7.81 4.40 1.42
N ASP A 243 -6.86 5.26 1.75
CA ASP A 243 -5.86 5.82 0.83
C ASP A 243 -4.46 5.52 1.40
N SER A 244 -3.87 4.43 0.92
CA SER A 244 -2.51 4.05 1.32
C SER A 244 -1.49 4.50 0.27
N ALA A 245 -1.15 5.78 0.32
CA ALA A 245 -0.20 6.47 -0.58
C ALA A 245 -0.69 6.64 -2.04
N PHE A 246 -1.92 6.26 -2.36
CA PHE A 246 -2.45 6.39 -3.72
C PHE A 246 -2.60 7.86 -4.15
N SER A 247 -3.13 8.72 -3.28
CA SER A 247 -3.35 10.13 -3.61
C SER A 247 -2.06 10.87 -4.00
N HIS A 248 -0.89 10.35 -3.61
CA HIS A 248 0.40 10.89 -4.03
C HIS A 248 0.58 10.91 -5.56
N TYR A 249 -0.04 9.96 -6.26
CA TYR A 249 -0.01 9.86 -7.73
C TYR A 249 -1.08 10.71 -8.42
N MET A 250 -1.98 11.33 -7.66
CA MET A 250 -3.04 12.16 -8.22
C MET A 250 -2.61 13.63 -8.35
N PRO A 251 -3.00 14.33 -9.42
CA PRO A 251 -2.87 15.78 -9.48
C PRO A 251 -3.59 16.45 -8.30
N MET A 252 -3.03 17.51 -7.74
CA MET A 252 -3.60 18.24 -6.60
C MET A 252 -5.08 18.62 -6.81
N ALA A 253 -5.44 19.07 -8.00
CA ALA A 253 -6.83 19.41 -8.32
C ALA A 253 -7.78 18.19 -8.23
N ALA A 254 -7.28 17.00 -8.57
CA ALA A 254 -8.07 15.76 -8.44
C ALA A 254 -8.21 15.34 -6.98
N GLN A 255 -7.15 15.47 -6.17
CA GLN A 255 -7.22 15.22 -4.72
C GLN A 255 -8.26 16.13 -4.05
N VAL A 256 -8.29 17.43 -4.41
CA VAL A 256 -9.27 18.40 -3.89
C VAL A 256 -10.69 17.99 -4.28
N ARG A 257 -10.94 17.60 -5.55
CA ARG A 257 -12.26 17.14 -5.99
C ARG A 257 -12.71 15.89 -5.25
N LEU A 258 -11.82 14.92 -5.07
CA LEU A 258 -12.11 13.69 -4.32
C LEU A 258 -12.46 14.02 -2.86
N GLY A 259 -11.70 14.89 -2.21
CA GLY A 259 -11.99 15.35 -0.85
C GLY A 259 -13.36 16.03 -0.75
N GLN A 260 -13.70 16.93 -1.66
CA GLN A 260 -15.02 17.58 -1.72
C GLN A 260 -16.16 16.58 -1.93
N SER A 261 -15.95 15.58 -2.79
CA SER A 261 -16.88 14.48 -3.01
C SER A 261 -17.13 13.68 -1.72
N MET A 262 -16.08 13.31 -1.00
CA MET A 262 -16.20 12.60 0.27
C MET A 262 -16.90 13.44 1.35
N ASP A 263 -16.61 14.76 1.43
CA ASP A 263 -17.32 15.67 2.35
C ASP A 263 -18.82 15.74 2.09
N GLN A 264 -19.23 15.75 0.82
CA GLN A 264 -20.65 15.71 0.45
C GLN A 264 -21.30 14.37 0.84
N LEU A 265 -20.61 13.25 0.58
CA LEU A 265 -21.10 11.91 0.93
C LEU A 265 -21.19 11.69 2.43
N ALA A 266 -20.30 12.29 3.22
CA ALA A 266 -20.34 12.26 4.69
C ALA A 266 -21.61 12.89 5.28
N GLY A 267 -22.31 13.74 4.53
CA GLY A 267 -23.64 14.24 4.90
C GLY A 267 -24.75 13.17 4.87
N ARG A 268 -24.54 12.04 4.22
CA ARG A 268 -25.53 10.97 4.05
C ARG A 268 -25.43 9.88 5.13
N GLY A 269 -24.25 9.69 5.73
CA GLY A 269 -24.02 8.65 6.73
C GLY A 269 -22.57 8.64 7.26
N PRO A 270 -22.25 7.73 8.18
CA PRO A 270 -20.91 7.57 8.70
C PRO A 270 -19.89 7.30 7.60
N LEU A 271 -18.87 8.18 7.50
CA LEU A 271 -17.78 8.05 6.55
C LEU A 271 -16.46 8.42 7.22
N VAL A 272 -15.55 7.47 7.25
CA VAL A 272 -14.21 7.61 7.82
C VAL A 272 -13.18 7.45 6.71
N LEU A 273 -12.23 8.36 6.64
CA LEU A 273 -11.08 8.28 5.74
C LEU A 273 -9.85 7.84 6.55
N ILE A 274 -9.22 6.75 6.15
CA ILE A 274 -7.91 6.34 6.68
C ILE A 274 -6.87 6.66 5.62
N THR A 275 -5.89 7.49 5.97
CA THR A 275 -4.79 7.79 5.07
C THR A 275 -3.47 7.32 5.66
N ARG A 276 -2.67 6.69 4.83
CA ARG A 276 -1.26 6.44 5.04
C ARG A 276 -0.50 7.23 3.98
N GLY A 277 -0.27 8.51 4.29
CA GLY A 277 0.32 9.47 3.35
C GLY A 277 1.74 9.84 3.74
N MET A 278 2.55 10.13 2.73
CA MET A 278 3.89 10.68 2.92
C MET A 278 3.83 11.98 3.71
N ASN A 279 4.70 12.16 4.67
CA ASN A 279 4.94 13.45 5.29
C ASN A 279 5.56 14.39 4.25
N ASP A 280 5.51 15.69 4.49
CA ASP A 280 5.99 16.75 3.60
C ASP A 280 7.22 16.31 2.77
N THR A 281 7.33 16.81 1.55
CA THR A 281 8.33 16.47 0.51
C THR A 281 9.81 16.47 0.95
N ARG A 282 10.09 16.82 2.19
CA ARG A 282 11.45 16.85 2.79
C ARG A 282 11.79 15.61 3.61
N ASP A 283 10.80 14.83 4.02
CA ASP A 283 10.98 13.59 4.79
C ASP A 283 10.18 12.46 4.13
N MET A 284 10.64 12.05 2.94
CA MET A 284 9.99 11.00 2.16
C MET A 284 10.21 9.59 2.73
N GLY A 285 11.04 9.45 3.76
CA GLY A 285 11.25 8.17 4.45
C GLY A 285 10.10 7.78 5.39
N ARG A 286 9.25 8.74 5.81
CA ARG A 286 8.19 8.49 6.80
C ARG A 286 6.81 8.84 6.28
N ALA A 287 5.84 8.03 6.65
CA ALA A 287 4.43 8.21 6.36
C ALA A 287 3.64 8.40 7.66
N THR A 288 2.70 9.33 7.67
CA THR A 288 1.76 9.51 8.77
C THR A 288 0.50 8.70 8.52
N VAL A 289 0.06 7.94 9.52
CA VAL A 289 -1.20 7.18 9.45
C VAL A 289 -2.25 7.85 10.32
N ARG A 290 -3.38 8.14 9.71
CA ARG A 290 -4.47 8.88 10.37
C ARG A 290 -5.83 8.35 10.01
N ALA A 291 -6.77 8.51 10.94
CA ALA A 291 -8.20 8.31 10.72
C ALA A 291 -8.92 9.65 10.83
N VAL A 292 -9.79 9.94 9.88
CA VAL A 292 -10.59 11.17 9.82
C VAL A 292 -12.07 10.80 9.68
N ASP A 293 -12.85 11.03 10.70
CA ASP A 293 -14.31 10.92 10.65
C ASP A 293 -14.88 12.19 9.99
N LEU A 294 -15.20 12.08 8.72
CA LEU A 294 -15.71 13.19 7.92
C LEU A 294 -17.14 13.58 8.34
N HIS A 295 -17.92 12.63 8.84
CA HIS A 295 -19.30 12.86 9.29
C HIS A 295 -19.35 13.62 10.61
N ARG A 296 -18.52 13.22 11.62
CA ARG A 296 -18.47 13.84 12.95
C ARG A 296 -17.37 14.87 13.10
N LYS A 297 -16.62 15.16 12.03
CA LYS A 297 -15.49 16.11 12.01
C LYS A 297 -14.41 15.82 13.07
N ARG A 298 -14.08 14.53 13.26
CA ARG A 298 -13.05 14.05 14.18
C ARG A 298 -11.83 13.63 13.39
N ARG A 299 -10.64 13.89 13.94
CA ARG A 299 -9.36 13.46 13.34
C ARG A 299 -8.44 12.92 14.42
N LEU A 300 -7.75 11.82 14.11
CA LEU A 300 -6.70 11.25 14.94
C LEU A 300 -5.52 10.85 14.05
N VAL A 301 -4.34 11.38 14.36
CA VAL A 301 -3.08 10.82 13.87
C VAL A 301 -2.66 9.77 14.88
N TYR A 302 -2.59 8.52 14.48
CA TYR A 302 -2.36 7.43 15.41
C TYR A 302 -1.00 6.75 15.25
N ALA A 303 -0.37 6.86 14.08
CA ALA A 303 0.96 6.29 13.88
C ALA A 303 1.79 7.09 12.88
N GLU A 304 3.09 6.93 12.99
CA GLU A 304 4.06 7.15 11.92
C GLU A 304 4.72 5.84 11.56
N THR A 305 5.06 5.67 10.29
CA THR A 305 5.72 4.49 9.77
C THR A 305 6.72 4.88 8.69
N ASP A 306 7.61 3.98 8.31
CA ASP A 306 8.39 4.12 7.08
C ASP A 306 7.59 3.62 5.86
N TYR A 307 8.16 3.79 4.67
CA TYR A 307 7.49 3.42 3.42
C TYR A 307 7.10 1.94 3.36
N ILE A 308 7.89 1.07 3.96
CA ILE A 308 7.73 -0.39 3.92
C ILE A 308 7.15 -1.00 5.20
N SER A 309 6.78 -0.17 6.18
CA SER A 309 6.15 -0.59 7.45
C SER A 309 7.05 -1.46 8.35
N GLU A 310 8.36 -1.19 8.39
CA GLU A 310 9.31 -1.90 9.24
C GLU A 310 9.53 -1.26 10.61
N SER A 311 9.39 0.06 10.70
CA SER A 311 9.60 0.81 11.93
C SER A 311 8.45 1.76 12.29
N PRO A 312 7.22 1.24 12.41
CA PRO A 312 6.07 2.06 12.78
C PRO A 312 6.13 2.43 14.27
N VAL A 313 5.65 3.63 14.57
CA VAL A 313 5.56 4.16 15.93
C VAL A 313 4.13 4.60 16.22
N TRP A 314 3.57 4.15 17.34
CA TRP A 314 2.26 4.63 17.81
C TRP A 314 2.40 6.02 18.42
N LEU A 315 1.55 6.95 18.00
CA LEU A 315 1.61 8.36 18.43
C LEU A 315 0.44 8.79 19.32
N ALA A 316 -0.74 8.18 19.15
CA ALA A 316 -1.93 8.60 19.86
C ALA A 316 -1.81 8.24 21.36
N GLN A 317 -2.22 9.19 22.24
CA GLN A 317 -2.41 8.89 23.66
C GLN A 317 -3.63 7.97 23.82
N ALA A 318 -3.49 6.93 24.66
CA ALA A 318 -4.52 5.93 24.92
C ALA A 318 -5.78 6.53 25.56
#